data_73318667ccc39a5f8a3138c3b8d428a1
#
_entry.id   73318667ccc39a5f8a3138c3b8d428a1
#
_cell.length_a   1.000
_cell.length_b   1.000
_cell.length_c   1.000
_cell.angle_alpha   90.00
_cell.angle_beta   90.00
_cell.angle_gamma   90.00
#
_symmetry.space_group_name_H-M   'P 1'
#
loop_
_entity.id
_entity.type
_entity.pdbx_description
1 polymer ?
#
loop_
_entity_poly.entity_id
_entity_poly.type
_entity_poly.pdbx_seq_one_letter_code
_entity_poly.pdbx_strand_id
1 'polypeptide(L)'
;MVNPYLIINHSYEKFYAQRAAIRVYPTEFVVRTFLASYPRLNFRKPIVGERVLDIAFGDGRNTVFLCDQGYEVSGIEITEGIVRQTNERLAKLGCRADLRVGRNSEIPFDDDYFDYVLACHCCYYCDEGETFTDNMKEYARVMKPGAWLVASVADRNSYIFKGAIGLEDGSMRIQSDPYDNRNGYRLHAFSSQNQIETYLSPWFENFSFGFANNDYYGVSERLFWVVCQKREPS
;
A
#
# COMPACT_ATOMS: atom_id res chain seq x y z
N MET A 1 -15.74 25.05 -9.16
CA MET A 1 -15.38 24.36 -7.91
C MET A 1 -14.07 23.62 -8.19
N VAL A 2 -13.03 23.88 -7.42
CA VAL A 2 -11.74 23.18 -7.58
C VAL A 2 -11.96 21.75 -7.11
N ASN A 3 -11.56 20.77 -7.92
CA ASN A 3 -11.67 19.35 -7.55
C ASN A 3 -10.82 19.12 -6.27
N PRO A 4 -11.41 18.71 -5.14
CA PRO A 4 -10.67 18.54 -3.88
C PRO A 4 -9.51 17.55 -4.00
N TYR A 5 -9.57 16.59 -4.94
CA TYR A 5 -8.48 15.66 -5.21
C TYR A 5 -7.23 16.31 -5.80
N LEU A 6 -7.36 17.37 -6.59
CA LEU A 6 -6.21 18.11 -7.11
C LEU A 6 -5.38 18.70 -5.96
N ILE A 7 -6.03 19.22 -4.91
CA ILE A 7 -5.35 19.80 -3.75
C ILE A 7 -4.63 18.72 -2.94
N ILE A 8 -5.29 17.59 -2.72
CA ILE A 8 -4.79 16.48 -1.90
C ILE A 8 -3.61 15.78 -2.60
N ASN A 9 -3.71 15.52 -3.90
CA ASN A 9 -2.63 14.92 -4.69
C ASN A 9 -1.35 15.78 -4.65
N HIS A 10 -1.47 17.10 -4.70
CA HIS A 10 -0.33 18.03 -4.60
C HIS A 10 0.33 18.07 -3.21
N SER A 11 -0.38 17.74 -2.12
CA SER A 11 0.24 17.69 -0.79
C SER A 11 1.25 16.56 -0.68
N TYR A 12 0.96 15.38 -1.21
CA TYR A 12 1.91 14.27 -1.26
C TYR A 12 3.10 14.56 -2.18
N GLU A 13 2.88 15.20 -3.31
CA GLU A 13 3.94 15.59 -4.22
C GLU A 13 4.96 16.52 -3.54
N LYS A 14 4.49 17.54 -2.79
CA LYS A 14 5.33 18.42 -1.98
C LYS A 14 6.03 17.68 -0.84
N PHE A 15 5.31 16.79 -0.15
CA PHE A 15 5.87 15.99 0.93
C PHE A 15 7.06 15.14 0.47
N TYR A 16 6.95 14.49 -0.69
CA TYR A 16 8.06 13.71 -1.23
C TYR A 16 9.18 14.58 -1.81
N ALA A 17 8.85 15.73 -2.41
CA ALA A 17 9.85 16.67 -2.90
C ALA A 17 10.75 17.21 -1.78
N GLN A 18 10.20 17.43 -0.58
CA GLN A 18 10.98 17.88 0.59
C GLN A 18 11.92 16.79 1.14
N ARG A 19 11.67 15.53 0.85
CA ARG A 19 12.51 14.39 1.20
C ARG A 19 13.58 14.12 0.15
N ALA A 20 14.33 15.14 -0.22
CA ALA A 20 15.36 15.09 -1.28
C ALA A 20 16.60 14.22 -0.91
N ALA A 21 16.60 13.52 0.22
CA ALA A 21 17.65 12.58 0.55
C ALA A 21 17.73 11.50 -0.54
N ILE A 22 18.93 11.32 -1.08
CA ILE A 22 19.16 10.34 -2.16
C ILE A 22 18.88 8.93 -1.65
N ARG A 23 19.30 8.61 -0.43
CA ARG A 23 19.15 7.28 0.15
C ARG A 23 17.87 7.20 0.98
N VAL A 24 17.02 6.24 0.64
CA VAL A 24 15.78 5.89 1.34
C VAL A 24 15.91 4.50 1.95
N TYR A 25 15.20 4.25 3.04
CA TYR A 25 15.23 2.97 3.73
C TYR A 25 13.85 2.35 3.71
N PRO A 26 13.73 1.03 3.46
CA PRO A 26 12.45 0.35 3.39
C PRO A 26 11.73 0.36 4.74
N THR A 27 10.42 0.20 4.68
CA THR A 27 9.60 0.03 5.88
C THR A 27 9.98 -1.28 6.58
N GLU A 28 10.15 -1.24 7.90
CA GLU A 28 10.55 -2.40 8.71
C GLU A 28 9.65 -3.62 8.47
N PHE A 29 8.34 -3.39 8.39
CA PHE A 29 7.35 -4.43 8.06
C PHE A 29 7.70 -5.17 6.75
N VAL A 30 8.05 -4.41 5.71
CA VAL A 30 8.38 -4.98 4.39
C VAL A 30 9.64 -5.85 4.50
N VAL A 31 10.71 -5.31 5.12
CA VAL A 31 11.95 -6.07 5.32
C VAL A 31 11.69 -7.35 6.10
N ARG A 32 10.95 -7.27 7.21
CA ARG A 32 10.63 -8.43 8.06
C ARG A 32 9.82 -9.47 7.30
N THR A 33 8.82 -9.06 6.53
CA THR A 33 7.96 -9.98 5.79
C THR A 33 8.73 -10.67 4.67
N PHE A 34 9.53 -9.94 3.91
CA PHE A 34 10.24 -10.51 2.76
C PHE A 34 11.48 -11.33 3.14
N LEU A 35 12.19 -10.98 4.21
CA LEU A 35 13.46 -11.64 4.56
C LEU A 35 13.39 -12.60 5.74
N ALA A 36 12.59 -12.29 6.77
CA ALA A 36 12.55 -13.11 7.97
C ALA A 36 11.50 -14.24 7.88
N SER A 37 11.60 -15.21 8.79
CA SER A 37 10.62 -16.29 8.97
C SER A 37 9.98 -16.15 10.34
N TYR A 38 8.66 -16.33 10.41
CA TYR A 38 7.91 -16.25 11.66
C TYR A 38 6.99 -17.49 11.80
N PRO A 39 6.72 -17.97 13.02
CA PRO A 39 5.97 -19.19 13.24
C PRO A 39 4.55 -19.22 12.65
N ARG A 40 3.94 -18.04 12.48
CA ARG A 40 2.56 -17.89 11.96
C ARG A 40 2.52 -17.20 10.60
N LEU A 41 3.67 -17.01 9.96
CA LEU A 41 3.75 -16.42 8.63
C LEU A 41 3.75 -17.56 7.60
N ASN A 42 2.63 -17.75 6.91
CA ASN A 42 2.56 -18.55 5.70
C ASN A 42 2.83 -17.62 4.52
N PHE A 43 4.01 -17.70 3.95
CA PHE A 43 4.43 -16.82 2.86
C PHE A 43 5.56 -17.45 2.08
N ARG A 44 5.31 -17.75 0.81
CA ARG A 44 6.37 -18.13 -0.12
C ARG A 44 7.13 -16.85 -0.50
N LYS A 45 8.40 -16.79 -0.15
CA LYS A 45 9.23 -15.63 -0.48
C LYS A 45 9.49 -15.57 -1.98
N PRO A 46 9.49 -14.35 -2.58
CA PRO A 46 9.83 -14.20 -3.99
C PRO A 46 11.25 -14.69 -4.27
N ILE A 47 11.46 -15.15 -5.49
CA ILE A 47 12.78 -15.44 -6.04
C ILE A 47 13.16 -14.39 -7.09
N VAL A 48 14.44 -14.31 -7.41
CA VAL A 48 14.98 -13.39 -8.43
C VAL A 48 14.20 -13.55 -9.75
N GLY A 49 13.77 -12.42 -10.33
CA GLY A 49 13.02 -12.34 -11.59
C GLY A 49 11.51 -12.51 -11.45
N GLU A 50 10.96 -12.76 -10.25
CA GLU A 50 9.50 -12.70 -10.05
C GLU A 50 9.02 -11.23 -10.04
N ARG A 51 7.79 -11.03 -10.52
CA ARG A 51 7.18 -9.70 -10.70
C ARG A 51 6.50 -9.24 -9.42
N VAL A 52 6.93 -8.09 -8.92
CA VAL A 52 6.38 -7.46 -7.70
C VAL A 52 5.82 -6.09 -8.04
N LEU A 53 4.57 -5.82 -7.70
CA LEU A 53 3.94 -4.51 -7.78
C LEU A 53 4.03 -3.80 -6.43
N ASP A 54 4.61 -2.61 -6.39
CA ASP A 54 4.66 -1.71 -5.22
C ASP A 54 3.57 -0.64 -5.37
N ILE A 55 2.46 -0.80 -4.64
CA ILE A 55 1.31 0.11 -4.67
C ILE A 55 1.60 1.34 -3.81
N ALA A 56 1.38 2.53 -4.36
CA ALA A 56 1.67 3.82 -3.73
C ALA A 56 3.13 3.88 -3.24
N PHE A 57 4.04 3.65 -4.16
CA PHE A 57 5.48 3.53 -3.89
C PHE A 57 6.11 4.77 -3.24
N GLY A 58 5.48 5.93 -3.33
CA GLY A 58 5.89 7.19 -2.72
C GLY A 58 7.30 7.63 -3.13
N ASP A 59 8.20 7.71 -2.15
CA ASP A 59 9.61 8.04 -2.38
C ASP A 59 10.47 6.87 -2.88
N GLY A 60 9.86 5.71 -3.16
CA GLY A 60 10.52 4.53 -3.71
C GLY A 60 11.32 3.70 -2.69
N ARG A 61 11.14 3.93 -1.38
CA ARG A 61 11.91 3.23 -0.35
C ARG A 61 11.76 1.70 -0.40
N ASN A 62 10.54 1.20 -0.58
CA ASN A 62 10.28 -0.22 -0.72
C ASN A 62 10.66 -0.70 -2.12
N THR A 63 10.42 0.11 -3.16
CA THR A 63 10.83 -0.16 -4.55
C THR A 63 12.32 -0.43 -4.65
N VAL A 64 13.19 0.42 -4.05
CA VAL A 64 14.65 0.21 -4.01
C VAL A 64 14.99 -1.11 -3.35
N PHE A 65 14.39 -1.40 -2.19
CA PHE A 65 14.61 -2.66 -1.50
C PHE A 65 14.25 -3.87 -2.36
N LEU A 66 13.10 -3.83 -3.04
CA LEU A 66 12.64 -4.93 -3.92
C LEU A 66 13.59 -5.10 -5.13
N CYS A 67 14.07 -4.00 -5.72
CA CYS A 67 15.08 -4.05 -6.78
C CYS A 67 16.41 -4.67 -6.29
N ASP A 68 16.86 -4.30 -5.08
CA ASP A 68 18.09 -4.83 -4.47
C ASP A 68 17.99 -6.35 -4.22
N GLN A 69 16.78 -6.89 -4.07
CA GLN A 69 16.54 -8.34 -3.97
C GLN A 69 16.51 -9.04 -5.35
N GLY A 70 16.59 -8.30 -6.45
CA GLY A 70 16.63 -8.86 -7.80
C GLY A 70 15.25 -9.20 -8.39
N TYR A 71 14.16 -8.60 -7.87
CA TYR A 71 12.81 -8.79 -8.42
C TYR A 71 12.58 -7.87 -9.63
N GLU A 72 11.64 -8.26 -10.51
CA GLU A 72 11.11 -7.39 -11.55
C GLU A 72 10.06 -6.46 -10.92
N VAL A 73 10.45 -5.21 -10.62
CA VAL A 73 9.61 -4.29 -9.86
C VAL A 73 8.84 -3.38 -10.79
N SER A 74 7.53 -3.29 -10.57
CA SER A 74 6.66 -2.25 -11.09
C SER A 74 6.03 -1.49 -9.93
N GLY A 75 5.50 -0.29 -10.19
CA GLY A 75 4.83 0.48 -9.15
C GLY A 75 3.81 1.45 -9.69
N ILE A 76 2.84 1.83 -8.85
CA ILE A 76 1.86 2.87 -9.15
C ILE A 76 1.87 3.97 -8.11
N GLU A 77 1.58 5.19 -8.56
CA GLU A 77 1.35 6.37 -7.74
C GLU A 77 0.34 7.32 -8.39
N ILE A 78 -0.25 8.19 -7.57
CA ILE A 78 -1.41 9.00 -7.94
C ILE A 78 -1.10 10.17 -8.86
N THR A 79 0.16 10.61 -8.99
CA THR A 79 0.54 11.75 -9.84
C THR A 79 1.81 11.49 -10.66
N GLU A 80 1.88 12.08 -11.85
CA GLU A 80 3.09 12.07 -12.67
C GLU A 80 4.28 12.75 -11.99
N GLY A 81 4.04 13.72 -11.12
CA GLY A 81 5.08 14.40 -10.36
C GLY A 81 5.82 13.43 -9.44
N ILE A 82 5.09 12.59 -8.69
CA ILE A 82 5.68 11.57 -7.81
C ILE A 82 6.41 10.51 -8.65
N VAL A 83 5.78 10.03 -9.72
CA VAL A 83 6.40 9.06 -10.65
C VAL A 83 7.74 9.58 -11.18
N ARG A 84 7.78 10.81 -11.68
CA ARG A 84 9.01 11.43 -12.19
C ARG A 84 10.10 11.56 -11.10
N GLN A 85 9.75 12.11 -9.92
CA GLN A 85 10.69 12.30 -8.81
C GLN A 85 11.30 10.97 -8.36
N THR A 86 10.48 9.93 -8.30
CA THR A 86 10.96 8.61 -7.87
C THR A 86 11.79 7.93 -8.94
N ASN A 87 11.43 8.02 -10.22
CA ASN A 87 12.27 7.55 -11.32
C ASN A 87 13.66 8.21 -11.32
N GLU A 88 13.74 9.52 -11.09
CA GLU A 88 15.01 10.24 -10.98
C GLU A 88 15.85 9.74 -9.79
N ARG A 89 15.21 9.40 -8.65
CA ARG A 89 15.88 8.82 -7.49
C ARG A 89 16.38 7.41 -7.79
N LEU A 90 15.54 6.54 -8.35
CA LEU A 90 15.89 5.17 -8.72
C LEU A 90 17.09 5.15 -9.67
N ALA A 91 17.09 6.02 -10.68
CA ALA A 91 18.21 6.14 -11.62
C ALA A 91 19.55 6.47 -10.92
N LYS A 92 19.52 7.38 -9.92
CA LYS A 92 20.71 7.73 -9.11
C LYS A 92 21.20 6.58 -8.24
N LEU A 93 20.32 5.66 -7.87
CA LEU A 93 20.63 4.48 -7.06
C LEU A 93 20.95 3.24 -7.89
N GLY A 94 20.89 3.34 -9.24
CA GLY A 94 21.12 2.22 -10.14
C GLY A 94 19.97 1.21 -10.19
N CYS A 95 18.79 1.56 -9.66
CA CYS A 95 17.59 0.73 -9.67
C CYS A 95 16.76 1.04 -10.92
N ARG A 96 16.03 0.03 -11.40
CA ARG A 96 15.06 0.17 -12.50
C ARG A 96 13.74 -0.46 -12.10
N ALA A 97 12.64 0.27 -12.28
CA ALA A 97 11.28 -0.21 -12.09
C ALA A 97 10.36 0.41 -13.15
N ASP A 98 9.26 -0.28 -13.50
CA ASP A 98 8.20 0.27 -14.36
C ASP A 98 7.20 1.03 -13.48
N LEU A 99 7.40 2.35 -13.36
CA LEU A 99 6.56 3.20 -12.52
C LEU A 99 5.52 3.94 -13.36
N ARG A 100 4.24 3.81 -13.00
CA ARG A 100 3.10 4.38 -13.71
C ARG A 100 2.21 5.20 -12.80
N VAL A 101 1.42 6.11 -13.39
CA VAL A 101 0.29 6.73 -12.69
C VAL A 101 -0.84 5.72 -12.60
N GLY A 102 -1.41 5.55 -11.42
CA GLY A 102 -2.52 4.64 -11.15
C GLY A 102 -3.12 4.89 -9.76
N ARG A 103 -4.18 4.17 -9.46
CA ARG A 103 -4.91 4.24 -8.19
C ARG A 103 -5.18 2.84 -7.65
N ASN A 104 -5.58 2.74 -6.39
CA ASN A 104 -5.93 1.45 -5.80
C ASN A 104 -7.02 0.70 -6.57
N SER A 105 -8.01 1.43 -7.10
CA SER A 105 -9.14 0.89 -7.87
C SER A 105 -8.93 0.89 -9.39
N GLU A 106 -7.78 1.40 -9.87
CA GLU A 106 -7.44 1.49 -11.29
C GLU A 106 -5.94 1.32 -11.49
N ILE A 107 -5.50 0.08 -11.70
CA ILE A 107 -4.10 -0.29 -11.85
C ILE A 107 -3.78 -0.53 -13.33
N PRO A 108 -2.88 0.28 -13.96
CA PRO A 108 -2.63 0.27 -15.40
C PRO A 108 -1.69 -0.88 -15.83
N PHE A 109 -2.02 -2.09 -15.41
CA PHE A 109 -1.35 -3.33 -15.78
C PHE A 109 -2.37 -4.40 -16.18
N ASP A 110 -1.92 -5.39 -16.95
CA ASP A 110 -2.75 -6.49 -17.43
C ASP A 110 -3.24 -7.40 -16.28
N ASP A 111 -4.29 -8.16 -16.56
CA ASP A 111 -4.78 -9.21 -15.68
C ASP A 111 -3.70 -10.29 -15.47
N ASP A 112 -3.70 -10.91 -14.29
CA ASP A 112 -2.83 -12.04 -13.96
C ASP A 112 -1.33 -11.80 -14.26
N TYR A 113 -0.85 -10.58 -14.00
CA TYR A 113 0.50 -10.16 -14.37
C TYR A 113 1.53 -10.36 -13.25
N PHE A 114 1.16 -10.09 -11.99
CA PHE A 114 2.08 -10.06 -10.86
C PHE A 114 2.09 -11.34 -10.05
N ASP A 115 3.27 -11.75 -9.59
CA ASP A 115 3.47 -12.84 -8.64
C ASP A 115 3.28 -12.36 -7.19
N TYR A 116 3.54 -11.07 -6.94
CA TYR A 116 3.40 -10.42 -5.63
C TYR A 116 2.86 -9.01 -5.78
N VAL A 117 2.01 -8.60 -4.83
CA VAL A 117 1.60 -7.20 -4.65
C VAL A 117 1.97 -6.76 -3.24
N LEU A 118 2.72 -5.67 -3.14
CA LEU A 118 3.02 -4.98 -1.90
C LEU A 118 2.16 -3.73 -1.79
N ALA A 119 1.36 -3.63 -0.73
CA ALA A 119 0.50 -2.49 -0.43
C ALA A 119 0.76 -1.98 1.00
N CYS A 120 1.87 -1.26 1.16
CA CYS A 120 2.34 -0.78 2.45
C CYS A 120 1.74 0.58 2.78
N HIS A 121 0.85 0.65 3.78
CA HIS A 121 0.15 1.86 4.25
C HIS A 121 -0.75 2.56 3.21
N CYS A 122 -1.30 1.83 2.24
CA CYS A 122 -2.02 2.46 1.12
C CYS A 122 -3.34 1.80 0.72
N CYS A 123 -3.50 0.49 0.85
CA CYS A 123 -4.65 -0.23 0.29
C CYS A 123 -6.01 0.20 0.85
N TYR A 124 -6.03 0.82 2.01
CA TYR A 124 -7.24 1.31 2.69
C TYR A 124 -7.65 2.74 2.31
N TYR A 125 -6.92 3.40 1.42
CA TYR A 125 -7.34 4.66 0.81
C TYR A 125 -8.39 4.38 -0.25
N CYS A 126 -9.54 5.07 -0.14
CA CYS A 126 -10.66 4.93 -1.08
C CYS A 126 -10.89 6.25 -1.80
N ASP A 127 -10.93 6.22 -3.12
CA ASP A 127 -11.33 7.39 -3.91
C ASP A 127 -12.84 7.67 -3.76
N GLU A 128 -13.31 8.85 -4.17
CA GLU A 128 -14.75 9.15 -4.11
C GLU A 128 -15.52 8.24 -5.09
N GLY A 129 -16.57 7.64 -4.57
CA GLY A 129 -17.36 6.67 -5.32
C GLY A 129 -16.82 5.23 -5.27
N GLU A 130 -15.58 5.04 -4.83
CA GLU A 130 -14.93 3.74 -4.72
C GLU A 130 -14.90 3.25 -3.27
N THR A 131 -14.80 1.96 -3.07
CA THR A 131 -14.75 1.30 -1.77
C THR A 131 -13.46 0.51 -1.59
N PHE A 132 -13.18 0.08 -0.36
CA PHE A 132 -12.08 -0.87 -0.11
C PHE A 132 -12.25 -2.19 -0.90
N THR A 133 -13.50 -2.60 -1.13
CA THR A 133 -13.83 -3.78 -1.93
C THR A 133 -13.41 -3.62 -3.40
N ASP A 134 -13.57 -2.42 -3.97
CA ASP A 134 -13.16 -2.13 -5.34
C ASP A 134 -11.64 -2.18 -5.47
N ASN A 135 -10.89 -1.66 -4.47
CA ASN A 135 -9.44 -1.80 -4.41
C ASN A 135 -9.02 -3.28 -4.41
N MET A 136 -9.64 -4.11 -3.57
CA MET A 136 -9.28 -5.53 -3.46
C MET A 136 -9.62 -6.33 -4.72
N LYS A 137 -10.71 -5.98 -5.40
CA LYS A 137 -11.08 -6.56 -6.70
C LYS A 137 -10.00 -6.24 -7.75
N GLU A 138 -9.54 -5.01 -7.77
CA GLU A 138 -8.53 -4.56 -8.72
C GLU A 138 -7.15 -5.19 -8.43
N TYR A 139 -6.77 -5.31 -7.15
CA TYR A 139 -5.57 -6.04 -6.76
C TYR A 139 -5.63 -7.49 -7.21
N ALA A 140 -6.77 -8.15 -6.97
CA ALA A 140 -6.96 -9.53 -7.42
C ALA A 140 -6.90 -9.65 -8.95
N ARG A 141 -7.40 -8.66 -9.71
CA ARG A 141 -7.34 -8.67 -11.18
C ARG A 141 -5.91 -8.76 -11.69
N VAL A 142 -5.02 -7.89 -11.20
CA VAL A 142 -3.64 -7.82 -11.70
C VAL A 142 -2.72 -8.92 -11.15
N MET A 143 -3.13 -9.62 -10.10
CA MET A 143 -2.37 -10.72 -9.51
C MET A 143 -2.64 -12.02 -10.26
N LYS A 144 -1.61 -12.85 -10.46
CA LYS A 144 -1.77 -14.23 -10.93
C LYS A 144 -2.55 -15.07 -9.91
N PRO A 145 -3.28 -16.12 -10.35
CA PRO A 145 -3.74 -17.14 -9.42
C PRO A 145 -2.60 -17.65 -8.53
N GLY A 146 -2.84 -17.83 -7.25
CA GLY A 146 -1.81 -18.23 -6.30
C GLY A 146 -0.77 -17.17 -5.92
N ALA A 147 -0.84 -15.95 -6.48
CA ALA A 147 0.04 -14.83 -6.14
C ALA A 147 -0.18 -14.31 -4.71
N TRP A 148 0.80 -13.65 -4.13
CA TRP A 148 0.78 -13.19 -2.75
C TRP A 148 0.54 -11.68 -2.62
N LEU A 149 -0.40 -11.31 -1.76
CA LEU A 149 -0.59 -9.95 -1.29
C LEU A 149 0.10 -9.75 0.06
N VAL A 150 0.94 -8.72 0.15
CA VAL A 150 1.57 -8.25 1.39
C VAL A 150 1.05 -6.84 1.66
N ALA A 151 0.24 -6.66 2.69
CA ALA A 151 -0.42 -5.39 2.96
C ALA A 151 -0.33 -4.99 4.43
N SER A 152 -0.40 -3.69 4.70
CA SER A 152 -0.72 -3.16 6.03
C SER A 152 -1.97 -2.31 5.96
N VAL A 153 -2.86 -2.49 6.92
CA VAL A 153 -4.12 -1.74 7.05
C VAL A 153 -4.22 -1.08 8.42
N ALA A 154 -4.82 0.09 8.46
CA ALA A 154 -4.91 0.86 9.69
C ALA A 154 -5.98 0.32 10.64
N ASP A 155 -5.60 0.08 11.91
CA ASP A 155 -6.54 -0.17 13.01
C ASP A 155 -7.36 1.09 13.27
N ARG A 156 -8.66 0.92 13.54
CA ARG A 156 -9.59 2.03 13.81
C ARG A 156 -9.14 2.95 14.96
N ASN A 157 -8.34 2.42 15.89
CA ASN A 157 -7.78 3.20 16.99
C ASN A 157 -6.42 3.84 16.67
N SER A 158 -5.95 3.77 15.43
CA SER A 158 -4.74 4.48 14.98
C SER A 158 -4.98 6.00 14.99
N TYR A 159 -3.94 6.76 15.26
CA TYR A 159 -3.96 8.22 15.36
C TYR A 159 -4.68 8.91 14.20
N ILE A 160 -4.57 8.34 12.99
CA ILE A 160 -5.12 8.93 11.76
C ILE A 160 -6.66 9.04 11.78
N PHE A 161 -7.34 8.18 12.55
CA PHE A 161 -8.79 8.20 12.68
C PHE A 161 -9.30 9.06 13.84
N LYS A 162 -8.41 9.68 14.60
CA LYS A 162 -8.81 10.57 15.70
C LYS A 162 -9.53 11.79 15.14
N GLY A 163 -10.80 11.97 15.51
CA GLY A 163 -11.64 13.06 15.02
C GLY A 163 -12.13 12.90 13.57
N ALA A 164 -11.90 11.77 12.92
CA ALA A 164 -12.42 11.48 11.59
C ALA A 164 -13.94 11.32 11.60
N ILE A 165 -14.60 11.68 10.50
CA ILE A 165 -16.06 11.56 10.32
C ILE A 165 -16.37 10.22 9.66
N GLY A 166 -17.22 9.40 10.31
CA GLY A 166 -17.72 8.15 9.73
C GLY A 166 -18.66 8.40 8.55
N LEU A 167 -18.55 7.60 7.49
CA LEU A 167 -19.37 7.65 6.31
C LEU A 167 -20.29 6.40 6.25
N GLU A 168 -21.34 6.44 5.42
CA GLU A 168 -22.35 5.38 5.33
C GLU A 168 -21.77 4.04 4.84
N ASP A 169 -20.73 4.09 4.01
CA ASP A 169 -20.02 2.92 3.47
C ASP A 169 -19.00 2.29 4.44
N GLY A 170 -18.96 2.77 5.70
CA GLY A 170 -18.03 2.31 6.71
C GLY A 170 -16.62 2.91 6.62
N SER A 171 -16.33 3.71 5.61
CA SER A 171 -15.11 4.49 5.53
C SER A 171 -15.16 5.71 6.45
N MET A 172 -14.02 6.35 6.63
CA MET A 172 -13.86 7.52 7.49
C MET A 172 -13.17 8.65 6.74
N ARG A 173 -13.73 9.87 6.82
CA ARG A 173 -13.09 11.06 6.25
C ARG A 173 -12.17 11.69 7.28
N ILE A 174 -10.90 11.77 6.95
CA ILE A 174 -9.86 12.30 7.83
C ILE A 174 -10.01 13.82 7.99
N GLN A 175 -9.88 14.32 9.22
CA GLN A 175 -10.06 15.75 9.57
C GLN A 175 -8.84 16.36 10.25
N SER A 176 -8.04 15.56 10.94
CA SER A 176 -7.00 16.05 11.85
C SER A 176 -5.73 15.23 11.73
N ASP A 177 -5.19 15.12 10.51
CA ASP A 177 -3.87 14.52 10.32
C ASP A 177 -2.78 15.45 10.87
N PRO A 178 -1.97 15.03 11.84
CA PRO A 178 -0.90 15.87 12.40
C PRO A 178 0.17 16.28 11.37
N TYR A 179 0.23 15.60 10.23
CA TYR A 179 1.13 15.93 9.11
C TYR A 179 0.45 16.75 8.01
N ASP A 180 -0.83 17.06 8.15
CA ASP A 180 -1.67 17.78 7.18
C ASP A 180 -1.66 17.25 5.74
N ASN A 181 -1.31 15.97 5.57
CA ASN A 181 -1.19 15.34 4.26
C ASN A 181 -2.45 14.57 3.84
N ARG A 182 -3.30 14.18 4.81
CA ARG A 182 -4.43 13.26 4.59
C ARG A 182 -5.78 13.87 4.91
N ASN A 183 -5.83 15.14 5.30
CA ASN A 183 -7.10 15.82 5.56
C ASN A 183 -7.98 15.81 4.31
N GLY A 184 -9.23 15.38 4.46
CA GLY A 184 -10.19 15.21 3.38
C GLY A 184 -10.17 13.82 2.73
N TYR A 185 -9.12 13.00 2.87
CA TYR A 185 -9.10 11.64 2.35
C TYR A 185 -10.15 10.75 3.02
N ARG A 186 -10.65 9.77 2.26
CA ARG A 186 -11.47 8.68 2.75
C ARG A 186 -10.59 7.45 2.97
N LEU A 187 -10.59 6.94 4.20
CA LEU A 187 -9.84 5.75 4.57
C LEU A 187 -10.79 4.71 5.16
N HIS A 188 -10.64 3.45 4.77
CA HIS A 188 -11.35 2.35 5.42
C HIS A 188 -10.62 1.94 6.70
N ALA A 189 -11.33 1.89 7.82
CA ALA A 189 -10.78 1.55 9.14
C ALA A 189 -11.16 0.12 9.54
N PHE A 190 -10.20 -0.63 10.08
CA PHE A 190 -10.44 -2.00 10.52
C PHE A 190 -10.38 -2.11 12.05
N SER A 191 -11.27 -2.93 12.61
CA SER A 191 -11.35 -3.15 14.06
C SER A 191 -10.82 -4.52 14.50
N SER A 192 -10.67 -5.46 13.56
CA SER A 192 -10.21 -6.83 13.88
C SER A 192 -9.68 -7.56 12.64
N GLN A 193 -8.90 -8.62 12.89
CA GLN A 193 -8.45 -9.54 11.85
C GLN A 193 -9.63 -10.21 11.12
N ASN A 194 -10.66 -10.62 11.86
CA ASN A 194 -11.86 -11.23 11.26
C ASN A 194 -12.57 -10.29 10.28
N GLN A 195 -12.63 -8.99 10.59
CA GLN A 195 -13.19 -8.01 9.67
C GLN A 195 -12.35 -7.91 8.39
N ILE A 196 -11.02 -7.86 8.51
CA ILE A 196 -10.12 -7.82 7.36
C ILE A 196 -10.33 -9.07 6.50
N GLU A 197 -10.33 -10.25 7.11
CA GLU A 197 -10.54 -11.52 6.42
C GLU A 197 -11.88 -11.55 5.70
N THR A 198 -12.97 -11.04 6.30
CA THR A 198 -14.28 -10.93 5.67
C THR A 198 -14.24 -10.11 4.38
N TYR A 199 -13.53 -8.98 4.37
CA TYR A 199 -13.39 -8.15 3.17
C TYR A 199 -12.52 -8.77 2.09
N LEU A 200 -11.48 -9.53 2.47
CA LEU A 200 -10.52 -10.08 1.51
C LEU A 200 -10.92 -11.48 1.00
N SER A 201 -11.64 -12.26 1.79
CA SER A 201 -11.96 -13.67 1.50
C SER A 201 -12.69 -13.94 0.16
N PRO A 202 -13.41 -12.99 -0.46
CA PRO A 202 -13.92 -13.21 -1.81
C PRO A 202 -12.85 -13.52 -2.87
N TRP A 203 -11.64 -12.97 -2.70
CA TRP A 203 -10.53 -13.11 -3.65
C TRP A 203 -9.30 -13.78 -3.09
N PHE A 204 -9.13 -13.80 -1.76
CA PHE A 204 -7.91 -14.24 -1.09
C PHE A 204 -8.19 -15.34 -0.07
N GLU A 205 -7.13 -16.08 0.26
CA GLU A 205 -7.11 -17.17 1.25
C GLU A 205 -5.72 -17.28 1.89
N ASN A 206 -5.49 -18.26 2.75
CA ASN A 206 -4.19 -18.51 3.39
C ASN A 206 -3.66 -17.30 4.18
N PHE A 207 -4.52 -16.69 4.99
CA PHE A 207 -4.21 -15.47 5.74
C PHE A 207 -3.17 -15.69 6.84
N SER A 208 -2.22 -14.76 6.92
CA SER A 208 -1.33 -14.56 8.06
C SER A 208 -1.44 -13.12 8.55
N PHE A 209 -1.58 -12.95 9.86
CA PHE A 209 -1.75 -11.64 10.46
C PHE A 209 -0.62 -11.33 11.45
N GLY A 210 -0.16 -10.08 11.43
CA GLY A 210 0.64 -9.44 12.44
C GLY A 210 -0.05 -8.17 12.95
N PHE A 211 0.45 -7.61 14.04
CA PHE A 211 -0.06 -6.36 14.58
C PHE A 211 1.09 -5.50 15.10
N ALA A 212 1.08 -4.22 14.77
CA ALA A 212 1.98 -3.23 15.33
C ALA A 212 1.18 -2.18 16.11
N ASN A 213 1.72 -1.79 17.26
CA ASN A 213 1.21 -0.69 18.07
C ASN A 213 2.42 0.12 18.54
N ASN A 214 2.71 1.17 17.79
CA ASN A 214 3.88 2.00 17.99
C ASN A 214 3.46 3.38 18.51
N ASP A 215 4.22 3.90 19.46
CA ASP A 215 4.16 5.30 19.84
C ASP A 215 5.41 6.00 19.28
N TYR A 216 5.20 6.85 18.28
CA TYR A 216 6.25 7.69 17.71
C TYR A 216 6.14 9.10 18.31
N TYR A 217 6.60 9.25 19.55
CA TYR A 217 6.65 10.55 20.24
C TYR A 217 5.29 11.26 20.30
N GLY A 218 4.25 10.53 20.73
CA GLY A 218 2.88 11.04 20.82
C GLY A 218 2.00 10.75 19.59
N VAL A 219 2.53 10.12 18.57
CA VAL A 219 1.76 9.61 17.42
C VAL A 219 1.56 8.10 17.58
N SER A 220 0.38 7.71 18.06
CA SER A 220 0.04 6.29 18.27
C SER A 220 -0.40 5.65 16.96
N GLU A 221 0.52 4.98 16.28
CA GLU A 221 0.27 4.25 15.04
C GLU A 221 -0.08 2.79 15.34
N ARG A 222 -1.24 2.36 14.87
CA ARG A 222 -1.73 0.98 15.04
C ARG A 222 -2.09 0.41 13.66
N LEU A 223 -1.49 -0.76 13.36
CA LEU A 223 -1.61 -1.39 12.04
C LEU A 223 -1.79 -2.89 12.19
N PHE A 224 -2.65 -3.47 11.38
CA PHE A 224 -2.59 -4.89 11.06
C PHE A 224 -1.67 -5.11 9.86
N TRP A 225 -0.82 -6.11 9.96
CA TRP A 225 -0.05 -6.64 8.84
C TRP A 225 -0.78 -7.86 8.31
N VAL A 226 -0.95 -7.92 7.01
CA VAL A 226 -1.72 -8.96 6.33
C VAL A 226 -0.88 -9.55 5.21
N VAL A 227 -0.74 -10.85 5.23
CA VAL A 227 -0.22 -11.61 4.11
C VAL A 227 -1.28 -12.65 3.74
N CYS A 228 -1.64 -12.71 2.47
CA CYS A 228 -2.62 -13.68 1.97
C CYS A 228 -2.33 -14.02 0.51
N GLN A 229 -2.98 -15.06 0.01
CA GLN A 229 -2.76 -15.59 -1.34
C GLN A 229 -4.02 -15.41 -2.19
N LYS A 230 -3.88 -14.97 -3.44
CA LYS A 230 -5.00 -14.96 -4.40
C LYS A 230 -5.48 -16.38 -4.63
N ARG A 231 -6.81 -16.55 -4.58
CA ARG A 231 -7.45 -17.84 -4.85
C ARG A 231 -7.11 -18.34 -6.24
N GLU A 232 -6.93 -19.67 -6.34
CA GLU A 232 -6.91 -20.35 -7.64
C GLU A 232 -8.33 -20.31 -8.24
N PRO A 233 -8.45 -20.26 -9.57
CA PRO A 233 -9.75 -20.46 -10.22
C PRO A 233 -10.34 -21.83 -9.83
N SER A 234 -11.62 -21.84 -9.42
CA SER A 234 -12.36 -23.06 -9.09
C SER A 234 -12.68 -23.89 -10.34
#